data_d16df4af3479f35bd44ae29b5e744708
#
_entry.id   d16df4af3479f35bd44ae29b5e744708
#
_cell.length_a   1.000
_cell.length_b   1.000
_cell.length_c   1.000
_cell.angle_alpha   90.00
_cell.angle_beta   90.00
_cell.angle_gamma   90.00
#
_symmetry.space_group_name_H-M   'P 1'
#
loop_
_entity.id
_entity.type
_entity.pdbx_description
1 polymer ?
#
loop_
_entity_poly.entity_id
_entity_poly.type
_entity_poly.pdbx_seq_one_letter_code
_entity_poly.pdbx_strand_id
1 'polypeptide(L)'
;RWNLRDILPRVLAAGEEAGVLTEEGASLLDPSGDLQAGIPLCPPEGDAGTGMVATNSVAKRTGNISAGTSIFAMLVLEKELSKVYPQIDLVTTPDGALVGMVHCNNCTSDINAWVNLFREFGEMYGLTFDMNDLFTRLYSVALKGDPDCGGMISYNYFSGELVTGFDAGAPLFVRDAESKFTLANTMRMHLYSALAALKSGMDLMLKEEGVQVDQLFGHGGYFKTKGVGQRIAAAAMNAPVSVMETAGEGGAWGIAVLAAFLAKKKDGQSLGEFLNEEIFAGNKGVKMDPMAEDVEGFEKFMEKYMKNLPAEKAAVEAL
;
A
#
# COMPACT_ATOMS: atom_id res chain seq x y z
N ARG A 1 30.15 -24.43 -15.86
CA ARG A 1 29.56 -23.69 -14.72
C ARG A 1 29.61 -22.23 -15.11
N TRP A 2 28.47 -21.57 -15.17
CA TRP A 2 28.39 -20.11 -15.35
C TRP A 2 28.33 -19.42 -13.97
N ASN A 3 28.86 -18.22 -13.91
CA ASN A 3 28.73 -17.39 -12.74
C ASN A 3 27.41 -16.58 -12.89
N LEU A 4 26.57 -16.57 -11.88
CA LEU A 4 25.32 -15.83 -11.91
C LEU A 4 25.51 -14.36 -12.28
N ARG A 5 26.61 -13.74 -11.81
CA ARG A 5 26.95 -12.34 -12.12
C ARG A 5 27.20 -12.08 -13.59
N ASP A 6 27.62 -13.11 -14.36
CA ASP A 6 27.94 -12.95 -15.78
C ASP A 6 26.68 -12.90 -16.67
N ILE A 7 25.52 -13.31 -16.11
CA ILE A 7 24.23 -13.34 -16.82
C ILE A 7 23.24 -12.31 -16.30
N LEU A 8 23.51 -11.64 -15.19
CA LEU A 8 22.68 -10.56 -14.69
C LEU A 8 22.98 -9.26 -15.45
N PRO A 9 21.95 -8.46 -15.77
CA PRO A 9 22.18 -7.14 -16.37
C PRO A 9 22.93 -6.23 -15.39
N ARG A 10 23.54 -5.18 -15.93
CA ARG A 10 24.08 -4.11 -15.10
C ARG A 10 22.95 -3.43 -14.32
N VAL A 11 23.12 -3.32 -13.01
CA VAL A 11 22.21 -2.54 -12.16
C VAL A 11 22.54 -1.06 -12.30
N LEU A 12 21.52 -0.24 -12.52
CA LEU A 12 21.62 1.21 -12.61
C LEU A 12 20.71 1.83 -11.56
N ALA A 13 21.14 2.92 -10.95
CA ALA A 13 20.34 3.71 -10.03
C ALA A 13 19.66 4.88 -10.75
N ALA A 14 18.62 5.43 -10.15
CA ALA A 14 17.96 6.64 -10.64
C ALA A 14 18.96 7.77 -10.85
N GLY A 15 18.83 8.47 -11.99
CA GLY A 15 19.77 9.53 -12.40
C GLY A 15 21.03 9.06 -13.11
N GLU A 16 21.25 7.75 -13.29
CA GLU A 16 22.20 7.20 -14.24
C GLU A 16 21.55 7.10 -15.63
N GLU A 17 22.37 7.11 -16.68
CA GLU A 17 21.91 6.95 -18.06
C GLU A 17 21.92 5.47 -18.45
N ALA A 18 20.78 4.95 -18.88
CA ALA A 18 20.65 3.56 -19.35
C ALA A 18 21.02 3.41 -20.84
N GLY A 19 21.15 4.49 -21.55
CA GLY A 19 21.44 4.57 -22.97
C GLY A 19 20.72 5.75 -23.61
N VAL A 20 20.63 5.75 -24.93
CA VAL A 20 19.96 6.81 -25.69
C VAL A 20 18.92 6.19 -26.64
N LEU A 21 17.88 6.93 -26.94
CA LEU A 21 16.87 6.54 -27.92
C LEU A 21 17.51 6.43 -29.33
N THR A 22 17.36 5.28 -29.96
CA THR A 22 17.87 5.06 -31.33
C THR A 22 16.92 5.66 -32.39
N GLU A 23 17.41 5.85 -33.62
CA GLU A 23 16.57 6.30 -34.75
C GLU A 23 15.40 5.32 -35.00
N GLU A 24 15.67 4.01 -34.93
CA GLU A 24 14.64 2.98 -35.08
C GLU A 24 13.60 3.04 -33.96
N GLY A 25 14.07 3.22 -32.72
CA GLY A 25 13.20 3.37 -31.55
C GLY A 25 12.34 4.63 -31.64
N ALA A 26 12.91 5.77 -32.03
CA ALA A 26 12.19 7.01 -32.23
C ALA A 26 11.08 6.84 -33.29
N SER A 27 11.41 6.28 -34.46
CA SER A 27 10.45 6.03 -35.53
C SER A 27 9.35 5.03 -35.17
N LEU A 28 9.66 4.03 -34.30
CA LEU A 28 8.68 3.06 -33.80
C LEU A 28 7.67 3.70 -32.84
N LEU A 29 8.17 4.56 -31.95
CA LEU A 29 7.35 5.21 -30.92
C LEU A 29 6.53 6.38 -31.48
N ASP A 30 7.11 7.10 -32.43
CA ASP A 30 6.49 8.27 -33.07
C ASP A 30 6.70 8.26 -34.60
N PRO A 31 5.78 7.69 -35.37
CA PRO A 31 5.83 7.72 -36.81
C PRO A 31 5.72 9.13 -37.45
N SER A 32 5.28 10.15 -36.65
CA SER A 32 5.21 11.54 -37.14
C SER A 32 6.58 12.18 -37.29
N GLY A 33 7.61 11.66 -36.55
CA GLY A 33 8.97 12.14 -36.61
C GLY A 33 9.27 13.34 -35.69
N ASP A 34 8.35 13.69 -34.77
CA ASP A 34 8.57 14.73 -33.78
C ASP A 34 9.55 14.24 -32.69
N LEU A 35 9.52 12.95 -32.34
CA LEU A 35 10.45 12.33 -31.39
C LEU A 35 11.81 12.08 -32.06
N GLN A 36 12.85 12.70 -31.51
CA GLN A 36 14.20 12.62 -32.06
C GLN A 36 15.04 11.55 -31.38
N ALA A 37 15.94 10.91 -32.13
CA ALA A 37 16.96 10.03 -31.57
C ALA A 37 17.96 10.80 -30.69
N GLY A 38 18.70 10.08 -29.84
CA GLY A 38 19.72 10.64 -28.96
C GLY A 38 19.20 11.15 -27.62
N ILE A 39 17.91 11.07 -27.35
CA ILE A 39 17.33 11.40 -26.05
C ILE A 39 17.82 10.40 -24.99
N PRO A 40 18.38 10.85 -23.85
CA PRO A 40 18.81 9.95 -22.78
C PRO A 40 17.64 9.15 -22.21
N LEU A 41 17.85 7.87 -21.95
CA LEU A 41 16.89 6.98 -21.30
C LEU A 41 17.26 6.83 -19.83
N CYS A 42 16.29 7.06 -18.94
CA CYS A 42 16.46 6.70 -17.53
C CYS A 42 16.42 5.17 -17.38
N PRO A 43 17.00 4.60 -16.31
CA PRO A 43 16.86 3.19 -16.00
C PRO A 43 15.40 2.78 -15.93
N PRO A 44 15.04 1.58 -16.44
CA PRO A 44 13.69 1.03 -16.23
C PRO A 44 13.46 0.79 -14.75
N GLU A 45 12.24 1.05 -14.29
CA GLU A 45 11.85 0.87 -12.91
C GLU A 45 10.51 0.13 -12.82
N GLY A 46 10.32 -0.68 -11.78
CA GLY A 46 9.07 -1.38 -11.50
C GLY A 46 7.99 -0.46 -10.92
N ASP A 47 6.76 -0.97 -10.87
CA ASP A 47 5.59 -0.25 -10.34
C ASP A 47 5.75 0.15 -8.87
N ALA A 48 6.40 -0.68 -8.07
CA ALA A 48 6.68 -0.42 -6.66
C ALA A 48 7.62 0.80 -6.48
N GLY A 49 8.76 0.82 -7.19
CA GLY A 49 9.71 1.93 -7.12
C GLY A 49 9.14 3.22 -7.70
N THR A 50 8.46 3.16 -8.85
CA THR A 50 7.77 4.32 -9.42
C THR A 50 6.65 4.82 -8.50
N GLY A 51 5.96 3.93 -7.77
CA GLY A 51 4.98 4.28 -6.75
C GLY A 51 5.60 5.06 -5.58
N MET A 52 6.81 4.68 -5.13
CA MET A 52 7.54 5.42 -4.11
C MET A 52 7.89 6.85 -4.58
N VAL A 53 8.31 6.99 -5.83
CA VAL A 53 8.60 8.30 -6.44
C VAL A 53 7.33 9.15 -6.53
N ALA A 54 6.23 8.56 -7.02
CA ALA A 54 4.95 9.24 -7.19
C ALA A 54 4.34 9.72 -5.88
N THR A 55 4.72 9.12 -4.75
CA THR A 55 4.24 9.47 -3.42
C THR A 55 5.26 10.22 -2.55
N ASN A 56 6.45 10.52 -3.10
CA ASN A 56 7.56 11.15 -2.34
C ASN A 56 8.00 10.35 -1.10
N SER A 57 8.05 9.02 -1.22
CA SER A 57 8.35 8.11 -0.10
C SER A 57 9.71 7.41 -0.21
N VAL A 58 10.71 8.06 -0.81
CA VAL A 58 12.06 7.50 -1.00
C VAL A 58 13.05 7.85 0.12
N ALA A 59 12.70 8.75 1.02
CA ALA A 59 13.56 9.15 2.13
C ALA A 59 13.54 8.09 3.25
N LYS A 60 14.65 7.97 3.99
CA LYS A 60 14.72 7.10 5.17
C LYS A 60 13.60 7.43 6.16
N ARG A 61 13.07 6.40 6.80
CA ARG A 61 11.95 6.47 7.78
C ARG A 61 10.64 6.92 7.15
N THR A 62 10.56 6.97 5.82
CA THR A 62 9.30 7.14 5.09
C THR A 62 8.95 5.87 4.32
N GLY A 63 7.71 5.77 3.89
CA GLY A 63 7.25 4.64 3.10
C GLY A 63 5.90 4.91 2.46
N ASN A 64 5.42 3.95 1.69
CA ASN A 64 4.09 4.01 1.11
C ASN A 64 3.26 2.77 1.43
N ILE A 65 1.95 2.91 1.36
CA ILE A 65 0.96 1.84 1.43
C ILE A 65 0.13 1.91 0.16
N SER A 66 0.25 0.89 -0.68
CA SER A 66 -0.58 0.71 -1.87
C SER A 66 -1.70 -0.26 -1.57
N ALA A 67 -2.95 0.19 -1.55
CA ALA A 67 -4.10 -0.61 -1.14
C ALA A 67 -5.18 -0.63 -2.22
N GLY A 68 -5.23 -1.74 -2.94
CA GLY A 68 -6.20 -2.09 -3.97
C GLY A 68 -6.84 -3.45 -3.71
N THR A 69 -6.87 -4.34 -4.70
CA THR A 69 -7.28 -5.74 -4.56
C THR A 69 -6.34 -6.48 -3.62
N SER A 70 -5.03 -6.30 -3.81
CA SER A 70 -3.95 -6.64 -2.87
C SER A 70 -3.47 -5.39 -2.14
N ILE A 71 -2.58 -5.57 -1.16
CA ILE A 71 -1.99 -4.47 -0.41
C ILE A 71 -0.51 -4.75 -0.17
N PHE A 72 0.30 -3.72 -0.30
CA PHE A 72 1.68 -3.77 0.18
C PHE A 72 2.07 -2.47 0.88
N ALA A 73 3.04 -2.57 1.77
CA ALA A 73 3.72 -1.42 2.34
C ALA A 73 5.22 -1.56 2.12
N MET A 74 5.84 -0.45 1.74
CA MET A 74 7.28 -0.32 1.55
C MET A 74 7.80 0.72 2.53
N LEU A 75 8.85 0.39 3.27
CA LEU A 75 9.45 1.26 4.28
C LEU A 75 10.94 1.38 4.05
N VAL A 76 11.43 2.61 3.85
CA VAL A 76 12.87 2.88 3.65
C VAL A 76 13.58 2.76 4.99
N LEU A 77 14.48 1.77 5.06
CA LEU A 77 15.20 1.40 6.27
C LEU A 77 16.45 2.26 6.49
N GLU A 78 16.79 2.49 7.74
CA GLU A 78 18.03 3.17 8.12
C GLU A 78 19.23 2.20 8.18
N LYS A 79 18.96 0.91 8.42
CA LYS A 79 19.93 -0.19 8.56
C LYS A 79 19.32 -1.50 8.09
N GLU A 80 20.15 -2.50 7.88
CA GLU A 80 19.72 -3.87 7.62
C GLU A 80 18.92 -4.46 8.79
N LEU A 81 17.99 -5.37 8.48
CA LEU A 81 17.29 -6.16 9.49
C LEU A 81 18.25 -7.16 10.15
N SER A 82 18.01 -7.49 11.41
CA SER A 82 18.90 -8.38 12.19
C SER A 82 18.90 -9.82 11.69
N LYS A 83 17.85 -10.24 11.00
CA LYS A 83 17.65 -11.61 10.44
C LYS A 83 16.76 -11.57 9.21
N VAL A 84 16.67 -12.70 8.51
CA VAL A 84 15.72 -12.90 7.40
C VAL A 84 14.33 -13.20 7.98
N TYR A 85 13.33 -12.50 7.47
CA TYR A 85 11.91 -12.74 7.73
C TYR A 85 11.25 -13.19 6.43
N PRO A 86 10.64 -14.39 6.37
CA PRO A 86 9.94 -14.85 5.14
C PRO A 86 8.77 -13.96 4.70
N GLN A 87 8.26 -13.12 5.61
CA GLN A 87 7.15 -12.20 5.38
C GLN A 87 7.60 -10.84 4.82
N ILE A 88 8.92 -10.59 4.73
CA ILE A 88 9.48 -9.30 4.33
C ILE A 88 10.40 -9.51 3.13
N ASP A 89 10.06 -8.89 2.02
CA ASP A 89 10.95 -8.79 0.87
C ASP A 89 11.89 -7.60 1.05
N LEU A 90 13.18 -7.81 0.83
CA LEU A 90 14.18 -6.74 0.82
C LEU A 90 14.38 -6.27 -0.61
N VAL A 91 14.01 -5.03 -0.88
CA VAL A 91 14.14 -4.37 -2.17
C VAL A 91 14.87 -3.03 -1.99
N THR A 92 14.94 -2.20 -3.02
CA THR A 92 15.57 -0.87 -2.94
C THR A 92 14.63 0.21 -3.45
N THR A 93 14.86 1.44 -3.00
CA THR A 93 14.37 2.62 -3.72
C THR A 93 15.04 2.72 -5.09
N PRO A 94 14.50 3.49 -6.05
CA PRO A 94 15.14 3.70 -7.34
C PRO A 94 16.58 4.24 -7.26
N ASP A 95 16.96 4.94 -6.20
CA ASP A 95 18.33 5.45 -5.95
C ASP A 95 19.16 4.53 -5.03
N GLY A 96 18.66 3.31 -4.72
CA GLY A 96 19.43 2.24 -4.09
C GLY A 96 19.36 2.20 -2.55
N ALA A 97 18.50 2.97 -1.89
CA ALA A 97 18.31 2.85 -0.44
C ALA A 97 17.54 1.56 -0.10
N LEU A 98 17.90 0.91 1.01
CA LEU A 98 17.29 -0.35 1.44
C LEU A 98 15.82 -0.16 1.86
N VAL A 99 14.96 -1.05 1.39
CA VAL A 99 13.52 -1.04 1.66
C VAL A 99 13.07 -2.41 2.16
N GLY A 100 12.32 -2.43 3.26
CA GLY A 100 11.54 -3.58 3.67
C GLY A 100 10.13 -3.48 3.08
N MET A 101 9.70 -4.51 2.36
CA MET A 101 8.37 -4.60 1.77
C MET A 101 7.59 -5.76 2.38
N VAL A 102 6.36 -5.49 2.81
CA VAL A 102 5.37 -6.52 3.17
C VAL A 102 4.29 -6.50 2.12
N HIS A 103 4.04 -7.62 1.46
CA HIS A 103 3.00 -7.78 0.45
C HIS A 103 1.95 -8.79 0.91
N CYS A 104 0.67 -8.42 0.81
CA CYS A 104 -0.48 -9.26 1.12
C CYS A 104 -1.40 -9.38 -0.09
N ASN A 105 -1.88 -10.59 -0.34
CA ASN A 105 -2.69 -10.90 -1.51
C ASN A 105 -4.12 -10.34 -1.41
N ASN A 106 -4.60 -10.11 -0.19
CA ASN A 106 -6.00 -9.79 0.09
C ASN A 106 -6.15 -8.41 0.73
N CYS A 107 -6.99 -7.55 0.17
CA CYS A 107 -7.30 -6.24 0.74
C CYS A 107 -8.78 -5.89 0.56
N THR A 108 -9.18 -5.21 -0.54
CA THR A 108 -10.53 -4.62 -0.66
C THR A 108 -11.58 -5.53 -1.28
N SER A 109 -11.24 -6.72 -1.75
CA SER A 109 -12.18 -7.61 -2.45
C SER A 109 -13.39 -7.99 -1.59
N ASP A 110 -13.17 -8.30 -0.31
CA ASP A 110 -14.24 -8.64 0.61
C ASP A 110 -15.14 -7.43 0.93
N ILE A 111 -14.55 -6.25 1.12
CA ILE A 111 -15.29 -5.00 1.29
C ILE A 111 -16.21 -4.75 0.08
N ASN A 112 -15.73 -4.98 -1.14
CA ASN A 112 -16.51 -4.80 -2.36
C ASN A 112 -17.70 -5.76 -2.39
N ALA A 113 -17.54 -7.02 -1.96
CA ALA A 113 -18.63 -7.99 -1.86
C ALA A 113 -19.70 -7.52 -0.86
N TRP A 114 -19.32 -7.03 0.32
CA TRP A 114 -20.25 -6.50 1.30
C TRP A 114 -20.96 -5.23 0.82
N VAL A 115 -20.26 -4.30 0.17
CA VAL A 115 -20.89 -3.10 -0.40
C VAL A 115 -21.91 -3.49 -1.47
N ASN A 116 -21.61 -4.48 -2.32
CA ASN A 116 -22.56 -4.99 -3.30
C ASN A 116 -23.80 -5.63 -2.63
N LEU A 117 -23.62 -6.38 -1.54
CA LEU A 117 -24.75 -6.94 -0.78
C LEU A 117 -25.65 -5.82 -0.23
N PHE A 118 -25.08 -4.75 0.30
CA PHE A 118 -25.88 -3.59 0.76
C PHE A 118 -26.59 -2.86 -0.38
N ARG A 119 -25.95 -2.77 -1.56
CA ARG A 119 -26.58 -2.25 -2.77
C ARG A 119 -27.80 -3.08 -3.15
N GLU A 120 -27.66 -4.41 -3.26
CA GLU A 120 -28.74 -5.32 -3.60
C GLU A 120 -29.91 -5.23 -2.60
N PHE A 121 -29.59 -5.13 -1.30
CA PHE A 121 -30.61 -4.91 -0.28
C PHE A 121 -31.39 -3.62 -0.52
N GLY A 122 -30.73 -2.51 -0.83
CA GLY A 122 -31.41 -1.25 -1.11
C GLY A 122 -32.21 -1.28 -2.42
N GLU A 123 -31.68 -1.91 -3.46
CA GLU A 123 -32.38 -2.10 -4.75
C GLU A 123 -33.70 -2.87 -4.59
N MET A 124 -33.75 -3.84 -3.65
CA MET A 124 -34.97 -4.55 -3.30
C MET A 124 -36.09 -3.61 -2.77
N TYR A 125 -35.72 -2.46 -2.21
CA TYR A 125 -36.63 -1.39 -1.79
C TYR A 125 -36.83 -0.29 -2.86
N GLY A 126 -36.36 -0.51 -4.10
CA GLY A 126 -36.51 0.43 -5.21
C GLY A 126 -35.53 1.62 -5.14
N LEU A 127 -34.47 1.53 -4.32
CA LEU A 127 -33.43 2.55 -4.27
C LEU A 127 -32.44 2.32 -5.43
N THR A 128 -31.90 3.43 -5.92
CA THR A 128 -30.80 3.44 -6.90
C THR A 128 -29.60 4.11 -6.27
N PHE A 129 -28.38 3.61 -6.55
CA PHE A 129 -27.17 4.10 -5.92
C PHE A 129 -26.16 4.58 -6.96
N ASP A 130 -25.56 5.73 -6.74
CA ASP A 130 -24.22 6.01 -7.24
C ASP A 130 -23.22 5.22 -6.39
N MET A 131 -22.39 4.40 -7.04
CA MET A 131 -21.48 3.51 -6.31
C MET A 131 -20.41 4.27 -5.51
N ASN A 132 -19.93 5.41 -6.03
CA ASN A 132 -18.96 6.21 -5.31
C ASN A 132 -19.58 6.84 -4.05
N ASP A 133 -20.83 7.30 -4.13
CA ASP A 133 -21.58 7.80 -2.96
C ASP A 133 -21.84 6.68 -1.95
N LEU A 134 -22.24 5.50 -2.40
CA LEU A 134 -22.46 4.34 -1.52
C LEU A 134 -21.19 3.94 -0.78
N PHE A 135 -20.05 3.78 -1.50
CA PHE A 135 -18.76 3.52 -0.86
C PHE A 135 -18.40 4.62 0.14
N THR A 136 -18.54 5.88 -0.24
CA THR A 136 -18.22 7.02 0.63
C THR A 136 -19.04 7.00 1.93
N ARG A 137 -20.34 6.71 1.85
CA ARG A 137 -21.22 6.62 3.02
C ARG A 137 -20.89 5.43 3.91
N LEU A 138 -20.70 4.24 3.32
CA LEU A 138 -20.36 3.02 4.05
C LEU A 138 -18.99 3.10 4.72
N TYR A 139 -18.00 3.66 4.03
CA TYR A 139 -16.69 3.91 4.64
C TYR A 139 -16.78 4.94 5.76
N SER A 140 -17.50 6.04 5.55
CA SER A 140 -17.66 7.10 6.55
C SER A 140 -18.39 6.64 7.80
N VAL A 141 -19.39 5.74 7.66
CA VAL A 141 -20.11 5.21 8.82
C VAL A 141 -19.23 4.34 9.72
N ALA A 142 -18.19 3.70 9.17
CA ALA A 142 -17.22 2.92 9.93
C ALA A 142 -16.55 3.72 11.05
N LEU A 143 -16.31 5.02 10.84
CA LEU A 143 -15.71 5.89 11.84
C LEU A 143 -16.62 6.16 13.06
N LYS A 144 -17.91 5.79 13.00
CA LYS A 144 -18.85 5.85 14.12
C LYS A 144 -18.90 4.55 14.92
N GLY A 145 -18.22 3.50 14.45
CA GLY A 145 -18.12 2.23 15.15
C GLY A 145 -17.20 2.31 16.39
N ASP A 146 -17.35 1.34 17.27
CA ASP A 146 -16.45 1.19 18.41
C ASP A 146 -15.00 0.99 17.90
N PRO A 147 -13.98 1.52 18.59
CA PRO A 147 -12.59 1.42 18.14
C PRO A 147 -12.08 -0.01 17.94
N ASP A 148 -12.65 -0.99 18.65
CA ASP A 148 -12.34 -2.43 18.55
C ASP A 148 -13.33 -3.20 17.65
N CYS A 149 -14.09 -2.49 16.79
CA CYS A 149 -15.11 -3.07 15.93
C CYS A 149 -16.26 -3.77 16.69
N GLY A 150 -16.52 -3.39 17.94
CA GLY A 150 -17.54 -4.04 18.80
C GLY A 150 -17.24 -5.51 19.07
N GLY A 151 -15.98 -5.90 19.08
CA GLY A 151 -15.53 -7.26 19.34
C GLY A 151 -15.67 -8.24 18.17
N MET A 152 -16.00 -7.77 16.96
CA MET A 152 -16.07 -8.60 15.76
C MET A 152 -14.73 -8.64 15.02
N ILE A 153 -14.49 -9.75 14.29
CA ILE A 153 -13.35 -9.90 13.38
C ILE A 153 -13.81 -10.52 12.07
N SER A 154 -13.06 -10.31 10.99
CA SER A 154 -13.21 -11.06 9.75
C SER A 154 -11.85 -11.35 9.11
N TYR A 155 -11.79 -12.40 8.32
CA TYR A 155 -10.70 -12.73 7.42
C TYR A 155 -11.20 -12.47 6.00
N ASN A 156 -10.48 -11.65 5.27
CA ASN A 156 -10.83 -11.23 3.90
C ASN A 156 -10.08 -12.07 2.85
N TYR A 157 -9.74 -13.31 3.18
CA TYR A 157 -8.87 -14.17 2.38
C TYR A 157 -9.66 -14.83 1.24
N PHE A 158 -9.65 -14.21 0.07
CA PHE A 158 -10.13 -14.80 -1.19
C PHE A 158 -9.09 -15.73 -1.83
N SER A 159 -7.84 -15.59 -1.45
CA SER A 159 -6.71 -16.43 -1.85
C SER A 159 -5.82 -16.69 -0.66
N GLY A 160 -4.76 -17.47 -0.85
CA GLY A 160 -3.74 -17.65 0.18
C GLY A 160 -3.16 -16.32 0.67
N GLU A 161 -2.71 -16.30 1.93
CA GLU A 161 -2.11 -15.14 2.57
C GLU A 161 -0.80 -15.55 3.25
N LEU A 162 0.29 -15.39 2.52
CA LEU A 162 1.62 -15.88 2.94
C LEU A 162 2.12 -15.22 4.23
N VAL A 163 1.76 -13.97 4.46
CA VAL A 163 2.17 -13.23 5.67
C VAL A 163 1.65 -13.91 6.94
N THR A 164 0.47 -14.50 6.88
CA THR A 164 -0.14 -15.26 7.99
C THR A 164 -0.07 -16.78 7.84
N GLY A 165 0.60 -17.26 6.78
CA GLY A 165 0.90 -18.69 6.59
C GLY A 165 -0.22 -19.52 5.99
N PHE A 166 -1.04 -18.93 5.10
CA PHE A 166 -2.13 -19.61 4.41
C PHE A 166 -1.86 -19.76 2.91
N ASP A 167 -1.95 -21.00 2.40
CA ASP A 167 -1.84 -21.29 0.96
C ASP A 167 -3.15 -21.10 0.19
N ALA A 168 -4.28 -21.12 0.90
CA ALA A 168 -5.62 -20.86 0.38
C ALA A 168 -6.40 -19.99 1.39
N GLY A 169 -7.54 -19.42 0.98
CA GLY A 169 -8.37 -18.57 1.83
C GLY A 169 -9.84 -18.96 1.80
N ALA A 170 -10.56 -18.59 2.86
CA ALA A 170 -12.00 -18.70 2.99
C ALA A 170 -12.50 -17.43 3.70
N PRO A 171 -13.14 -16.46 2.99
CA PRO A 171 -13.64 -15.27 3.67
C PRO A 171 -14.56 -15.64 4.85
N LEU A 172 -14.14 -15.27 6.05
CA LEU A 172 -14.80 -15.70 7.30
C LEU A 172 -15.14 -14.51 8.18
N PHE A 173 -16.40 -14.45 8.63
CA PHE A 173 -16.88 -13.48 9.61
C PHE A 173 -17.11 -14.16 10.96
N VAL A 174 -16.52 -13.61 12.03
CA VAL A 174 -16.59 -14.17 13.37
C VAL A 174 -17.13 -13.13 14.36
N ARG A 175 -18.17 -13.52 15.10
CA ARG A 175 -18.70 -12.74 16.22
C ARG A 175 -19.17 -13.69 17.34
N ASP A 176 -19.12 -13.22 18.56
CA ASP A 176 -19.70 -13.89 19.72
C ASP A 176 -21.04 -13.24 20.15
N ALA A 177 -21.66 -13.78 21.19
CA ALA A 177 -22.94 -13.29 21.70
C ALA A 177 -22.88 -11.86 22.26
N GLU A 178 -21.71 -11.42 22.71
CA GLU A 178 -21.47 -10.09 23.30
C GLU A 178 -21.07 -9.04 22.25
N SER A 179 -20.82 -9.47 21.02
CA SER A 179 -20.38 -8.58 19.95
C SER A 179 -21.49 -7.57 19.58
N LYS A 180 -21.11 -6.30 19.46
CA LYS A 180 -22.03 -5.22 19.06
C LYS A 180 -22.19 -5.19 17.54
N PHE A 181 -23.12 -6.00 17.03
CA PHE A 181 -23.39 -6.15 15.61
C PHE A 181 -24.19 -4.98 15.05
N THR A 182 -23.50 -3.94 14.58
CA THR A 182 -24.05 -2.75 13.93
C THR A 182 -23.41 -2.50 12.58
N LEU A 183 -24.06 -1.75 11.69
CA LEU A 183 -23.49 -1.37 10.39
C LEU A 183 -22.13 -0.66 10.55
N ALA A 184 -22.03 0.24 11.52
CA ALA A 184 -20.79 0.98 11.77
C ALA A 184 -19.64 0.06 12.18
N ASN A 185 -19.88 -0.85 13.13
CA ASN A 185 -18.89 -1.83 13.57
C ASN A 185 -18.54 -2.84 12.47
N THR A 186 -19.52 -3.28 11.68
CA THR A 186 -19.31 -4.20 10.55
C THR A 186 -18.40 -3.55 9.50
N MET A 187 -18.69 -2.33 9.10
CA MET A 187 -17.85 -1.63 8.12
C MET A 187 -16.44 -1.33 8.65
N ARG A 188 -16.34 -0.96 9.93
CA ARG A 188 -15.03 -0.75 10.57
C ARG A 188 -14.21 -2.05 10.60
N MET A 189 -14.84 -3.16 10.96
CA MET A 189 -14.22 -4.48 10.99
C MET A 189 -13.66 -4.86 9.60
N HIS A 190 -14.42 -4.69 8.51
CA HIS A 190 -13.94 -5.01 7.17
C HIS A 190 -12.79 -4.09 6.73
N LEU A 191 -12.83 -2.81 7.10
CA LEU A 191 -11.70 -1.90 6.85
C LEU A 191 -10.47 -2.28 7.67
N TYR A 192 -10.62 -2.76 8.90
CA TYR A 192 -9.52 -3.28 9.71
C TYR A 192 -8.95 -4.57 9.14
N SER A 193 -9.81 -5.50 8.74
CA SER A 193 -9.41 -6.79 8.14
C SER A 193 -8.58 -6.60 6.86
N ALA A 194 -8.90 -5.58 6.06
CA ALA A 194 -8.13 -5.24 4.86
C ALA A 194 -6.67 -4.87 5.15
N LEU A 195 -6.35 -4.45 6.39
CA LEU A 195 -5.00 -4.09 6.83
C LEU A 195 -4.37 -5.13 7.77
N ALA A 196 -5.15 -6.11 8.25
CA ALA A 196 -4.72 -6.97 9.36
C ALA A 196 -3.49 -7.84 9.02
N ALA A 197 -3.49 -8.49 7.86
CA ALA A 197 -2.34 -9.27 7.41
C ALA A 197 -1.12 -8.37 7.21
N LEU A 198 -1.28 -7.21 6.55
CA LEU A 198 -0.21 -6.22 6.39
C LEU A 198 0.34 -5.78 7.75
N LYS A 199 -0.54 -5.45 8.71
CA LYS A 199 -0.14 -5.06 10.07
C LYS A 199 0.72 -6.13 10.72
N SER A 200 0.35 -7.42 10.61
CA SER A 200 1.12 -8.49 11.22
C SER A 200 2.54 -8.61 10.64
N GLY A 201 2.70 -8.41 9.34
CA GLY A 201 4.02 -8.37 8.70
C GLY A 201 4.81 -7.10 9.04
N MET A 202 4.15 -5.94 9.04
CA MET A 202 4.79 -4.67 9.42
C MET A 202 5.27 -4.65 10.88
N ASP A 203 4.57 -5.32 11.78
CA ASP A 203 4.98 -5.41 13.19
C ASP A 203 6.33 -6.09 13.39
N LEU A 204 6.76 -6.96 12.47
CA LEU A 204 8.11 -7.53 12.48
C LEU A 204 9.17 -6.42 12.32
N MET A 205 8.95 -5.45 11.46
CA MET A 205 9.84 -4.30 11.31
C MET A 205 9.66 -3.29 12.46
N LEU A 206 8.43 -2.93 12.77
CA LEU A 206 8.14 -1.84 13.70
C LEU A 206 8.39 -2.21 15.16
N LYS A 207 7.99 -3.43 15.58
CA LYS A 207 8.05 -3.89 16.98
C LYS A 207 9.29 -4.75 17.25
N GLU A 208 9.62 -5.74 16.39
CA GLU A 208 10.75 -6.62 16.66
C GLU A 208 12.09 -5.97 16.30
N GLU A 209 12.18 -5.32 15.12
CA GLU A 209 13.41 -4.65 14.67
C GLU A 209 13.54 -3.20 15.15
N GLY A 210 12.46 -2.63 15.69
CA GLY A 210 12.42 -1.25 16.19
C GLY A 210 12.62 -0.18 15.10
N VAL A 211 12.23 -0.50 13.86
CA VAL A 211 12.31 0.44 12.73
C VAL A 211 11.42 1.64 13.01
N GLN A 212 11.98 2.84 12.83
CA GLN A 212 11.27 4.09 13.05
C GLN A 212 10.58 4.55 11.76
N VAL A 213 9.38 5.12 11.92
CA VAL A 213 8.59 5.67 10.81
C VAL A 213 8.19 7.10 11.13
N ASP A 214 8.60 8.03 10.29
CA ASP A 214 8.22 9.44 10.41
C ASP A 214 6.94 9.75 9.61
N GLN A 215 6.77 9.07 8.45
CA GLN A 215 5.66 9.32 7.55
C GLN A 215 5.41 8.13 6.62
N LEU A 216 4.13 7.76 6.44
CA LEU A 216 3.66 6.87 5.39
C LEU A 216 2.76 7.62 4.40
N PHE A 217 2.76 7.17 3.15
CA PHE A 217 1.93 7.75 2.09
C PHE A 217 0.98 6.69 1.55
N GLY A 218 -0.33 6.92 1.74
CA GLY A 218 -1.38 6.01 1.28
C GLY A 218 -1.84 6.31 -0.13
N HIS A 219 -2.02 5.27 -0.95
CA HIS A 219 -2.65 5.38 -2.26
C HIS A 219 -3.46 4.13 -2.62
N GLY A 220 -4.26 4.21 -3.68
CA GLY A 220 -5.14 3.12 -4.11
C GLY A 220 -6.58 3.26 -3.61
N GLY A 221 -7.41 2.28 -3.98
CA GLY A 221 -8.87 2.33 -3.78
C GLY A 221 -9.31 2.48 -2.33
N TYR A 222 -8.57 1.88 -1.40
CA TYR A 222 -8.82 1.97 0.04
C TYR A 222 -8.80 3.40 0.57
N PHE A 223 -7.98 4.28 -0.03
CA PHE A 223 -7.82 5.67 0.40
C PHE A 223 -8.73 6.67 -0.33
N LYS A 224 -9.56 6.23 -1.27
CA LYS A 224 -10.43 7.14 -2.06
C LYS A 224 -11.43 7.92 -1.21
N THR A 225 -12.00 7.31 -0.16
CA THR A 225 -12.87 8.03 0.77
C THR A 225 -12.03 8.89 1.71
N LYS A 226 -12.11 10.20 1.50
CA LYS A 226 -11.29 11.20 2.20
C LYS A 226 -11.29 10.99 3.72
N GLY A 227 -10.12 10.83 4.30
CA GLY A 227 -9.88 10.73 5.74
C GLY A 227 -10.19 9.37 6.36
N VAL A 228 -10.95 8.47 5.73
CA VAL A 228 -11.37 7.19 6.36
C VAL A 228 -10.25 6.18 6.34
N GLY A 229 -9.84 5.69 5.16
CA GLY A 229 -8.73 4.74 5.04
C GLY A 229 -7.44 5.27 5.66
N GLN A 230 -7.21 6.57 5.51
CA GLN A 230 -6.07 7.27 6.09
C GLN A 230 -6.04 7.19 7.63
N ARG A 231 -7.17 7.46 8.31
CA ARG A 231 -7.30 7.38 9.77
C ARG A 231 -7.07 5.95 10.27
N ILE A 232 -7.65 4.97 9.58
CA ILE A 232 -7.50 3.57 9.94
C ILE A 232 -6.07 3.08 9.72
N ALA A 233 -5.44 3.43 8.60
CA ALA A 233 -4.04 3.08 8.34
C ALA A 233 -3.08 3.75 9.33
N ALA A 234 -3.33 5.01 9.71
CA ALA A 234 -2.55 5.69 10.74
C ALA A 234 -2.65 4.97 12.10
N ALA A 235 -3.85 4.51 12.47
CA ALA A 235 -4.07 3.70 13.68
C ALA A 235 -3.35 2.34 13.59
N ALA A 236 -3.50 1.63 12.48
CA ALA A 236 -2.88 0.32 12.26
C ALA A 236 -1.36 0.38 12.37
N MET A 237 -0.72 1.36 11.75
CA MET A 237 0.74 1.50 11.73
C MET A 237 1.28 2.29 12.92
N ASN A 238 0.42 2.89 13.74
CA ASN A 238 0.79 3.86 14.79
C ASN A 238 1.80 4.90 14.28
N ALA A 239 1.56 5.40 13.08
CA ALA A 239 2.42 6.33 12.37
C ALA A 239 1.58 7.32 11.54
N PRO A 240 2.09 8.52 11.27
CA PRO A 240 1.39 9.48 10.42
C PRO A 240 1.21 8.95 9.01
N VAL A 241 0.00 9.13 8.45
CA VAL A 241 -0.31 8.78 7.06
C VAL A 241 -0.73 10.02 6.29
N SER A 242 -0.12 10.25 5.13
CA SER A 242 -0.55 11.27 4.16
C SER A 242 -1.15 10.63 2.92
N VAL A 243 -2.09 11.33 2.31
CA VAL A 243 -2.62 11.00 0.98
C VAL A 243 -2.35 12.18 0.05
N MET A 244 -1.65 11.92 -1.05
CA MET A 244 -1.33 12.92 -2.06
C MET A 244 -2.44 13.01 -3.10
N GLU A 245 -2.68 14.19 -3.67
CA GLU A 245 -3.63 14.35 -4.77
C GLU A 245 -3.21 13.58 -6.03
N THR A 246 -1.90 13.44 -6.24
CA THR A 246 -1.28 12.70 -7.35
C THR A 246 -1.23 11.18 -7.12
N ALA A 247 -1.66 10.69 -5.97
CA ALA A 247 -1.58 9.28 -5.60
C ALA A 247 -2.37 8.32 -6.52
N GLY A 248 -3.24 8.86 -7.39
CA GLY A 248 -3.98 8.09 -8.39
C GLY A 248 -3.22 7.83 -9.71
N GLU A 249 -2.15 8.61 -9.98
CA GLU A 249 -1.43 8.58 -11.27
C GLU A 249 -0.28 7.54 -11.30
N GLY A 250 0.12 7.04 -10.15
CA GLY A 250 0.96 5.86 -9.92
C GLY A 250 2.24 5.78 -10.74
N GLY A 251 2.43 4.62 -11.39
CA GLY A 251 3.66 4.26 -12.09
C GLY A 251 4.03 5.17 -13.26
N ALA A 252 3.06 5.58 -14.07
CA ALA A 252 3.31 6.45 -15.23
C ALA A 252 3.85 7.82 -14.82
N TRP A 253 3.32 8.40 -13.75
CA TRP A 253 3.84 9.64 -13.17
C TRP A 253 5.23 9.43 -12.57
N GLY A 254 5.42 8.36 -11.80
CA GLY A 254 6.71 8.06 -11.16
C GLY A 254 7.84 7.89 -12.16
N ILE A 255 7.65 7.15 -13.26
CA ILE A 255 8.69 6.97 -14.28
C ILE A 255 8.98 8.28 -15.03
N ALA A 256 7.95 9.11 -15.29
CA ALA A 256 8.16 10.43 -15.88
C ALA A 256 9.00 11.35 -14.98
N VAL A 257 8.79 11.28 -13.66
CA VAL A 257 9.58 12.01 -12.67
C VAL A 257 11.02 11.49 -12.62
N LEU A 258 11.28 10.17 -12.73
CA LEU A 258 12.61 9.60 -12.83
C LEU A 258 13.35 10.05 -14.10
N ALA A 259 12.65 10.13 -15.22
CA ALA A 259 13.20 10.67 -16.46
C ALA A 259 13.53 12.18 -16.31
N ALA A 260 12.66 12.94 -15.66
CA ALA A 260 12.93 14.35 -15.35
C ALA A 260 14.11 14.53 -14.40
N PHE A 261 14.28 13.64 -13.42
CA PHE A 261 15.43 13.63 -12.52
C PHE A 261 16.73 13.42 -13.31
N LEU A 262 16.80 12.42 -14.21
CA LEU A 262 17.96 12.21 -15.07
C LEU A 262 18.32 13.48 -15.85
N ALA A 263 17.31 14.16 -16.43
CA ALA A 263 17.53 15.29 -17.32
C ALA A 263 17.82 16.63 -16.61
N LYS A 264 17.39 16.80 -15.35
CA LYS A 264 17.35 18.12 -14.68
C LYS A 264 18.06 18.18 -13.33
N LYS A 265 18.48 17.03 -12.76
CA LYS A 265 19.16 17.04 -11.45
C LYS A 265 20.41 17.93 -11.49
N LYS A 266 20.66 18.63 -10.40
CA LYS A 266 21.89 19.39 -10.16
C LYS A 266 23.00 18.43 -9.74
N ASP A 267 24.24 18.85 -9.90
CA ASP A 267 25.39 18.07 -9.45
C ASP A 267 25.30 17.77 -7.96
N GLY A 268 25.36 16.49 -7.62
CA GLY A 268 25.24 16.01 -6.23
C GLY A 268 23.85 16.00 -5.64
N GLN A 269 22.81 16.42 -6.37
CA GLN A 269 21.43 16.39 -5.89
C GLN A 269 20.91 14.95 -5.84
N SER A 270 20.44 14.52 -4.67
CA SER A 270 19.78 13.22 -4.47
C SER A 270 18.37 13.21 -5.05
N LEU A 271 17.83 12.00 -5.30
CA LEU A 271 16.45 11.84 -5.74
C LEU A 271 15.46 12.45 -4.72
N GLY A 272 15.67 12.21 -3.43
CA GLY A 272 14.81 12.76 -2.38
C GLY A 272 14.79 14.30 -2.34
N GLU A 273 15.96 14.96 -2.52
CA GLU A 273 16.04 16.42 -2.62
C GLU A 273 15.31 16.92 -3.86
N PHE A 274 15.53 16.30 -5.02
CA PHE A 274 14.82 16.67 -6.25
C PHE A 274 13.30 16.56 -6.10
N LEU A 275 12.82 15.46 -5.51
CA LEU A 275 11.40 15.29 -5.26
C LEU A 275 10.84 16.40 -4.35
N ASN A 276 11.50 16.68 -3.24
CA ASN A 276 11.04 17.67 -2.26
C ASN A 276 11.06 19.10 -2.80
N GLU A 277 12.11 19.47 -3.56
CA GLU A 277 12.35 20.84 -3.99
C GLU A 277 11.66 21.19 -5.32
N GLU A 278 11.61 20.24 -6.26
CA GLU A 278 11.18 20.54 -7.64
C GLU A 278 9.79 19.94 -7.94
N ILE A 279 9.49 18.74 -7.44
CA ILE A 279 8.26 18.02 -7.81
C ILE A 279 7.12 18.29 -6.81
N PHE A 280 7.42 18.15 -5.52
CA PHE A 280 6.42 18.28 -4.45
C PHE A 280 6.59 19.57 -3.63
N ALA A 281 7.29 20.56 -4.16
CA ALA A 281 7.44 21.85 -3.50
C ALA A 281 6.08 22.46 -3.14
N GLY A 282 5.80 22.58 -1.84
CA GLY A 282 4.53 23.12 -1.34
C GLY A 282 3.34 22.15 -1.33
N ASN A 283 3.44 20.94 -1.90
CA ASN A 283 2.39 19.93 -1.84
C ASN A 283 2.84 18.73 -0.98
N LYS A 284 2.48 18.75 0.30
CA LYS A 284 2.80 17.68 1.27
C LYS A 284 1.67 16.66 1.46
N GLY A 285 0.59 16.78 0.69
CA GLY A 285 -0.61 16.01 0.92
C GLY A 285 -1.34 16.40 2.21
N VAL A 286 -2.44 15.69 2.49
CA VAL A 286 -3.16 15.84 3.76
C VAL A 286 -2.61 14.81 4.74
N LYS A 287 -1.91 15.27 5.78
CA LYS A 287 -1.35 14.43 6.85
C LYS A 287 -2.41 14.14 7.92
N MET A 288 -2.44 12.92 8.42
CA MET A 288 -3.23 12.52 9.57
C MET A 288 -2.34 11.75 10.56
N ASP A 289 -2.29 12.23 11.78
CA ASP A 289 -1.57 11.56 12.88
C ASP A 289 -2.45 10.45 13.49
N PRO A 290 -1.87 9.38 14.05
CA PRO A 290 -2.62 8.33 14.71
C PRO A 290 -3.33 8.87 15.96
N MET A 291 -4.59 8.47 16.15
CA MET A 291 -5.36 8.78 17.35
C MET A 291 -5.20 7.65 18.37
N ALA A 292 -4.85 7.96 19.61
CA ALA A 292 -4.57 6.94 20.63
C ALA A 292 -5.70 5.93 20.82
N GLU A 293 -6.96 6.39 20.80
CA GLU A 293 -8.15 5.53 20.93
C GLU A 293 -8.25 4.52 19.76
N ASP A 294 -7.98 4.98 18.53
CA ASP A 294 -8.04 4.12 17.36
C ASP A 294 -6.87 3.12 17.33
N VAL A 295 -5.68 3.54 17.78
CA VAL A 295 -4.50 2.66 17.91
C VAL A 295 -4.79 1.55 18.92
N GLU A 296 -5.29 1.88 20.11
CA GLU A 296 -5.67 0.89 21.12
C GLU A 296 -6.76 -0.04 20.62
N GLY A 297 -7.77 0.50 19.92
CA GLY A 297 -8.85 -0.29 19.34
C GLY A 297 -8.36 -1.25 18.25
N PHE A 298 -7.43 -0.80 17.39
CA PHE A 298 -6.84 -1.64 16.35
C PHE A 298 -5.98 -2.76 16.96
N GLU A 299 -5.19 -2.48 17.99
CA GLU A 299 -4.40 -3.51 18.70
C GLU A 299 -5.32 -4.57 19.34
N LYS A 300 -6.41 -4.18 20.00
CA LYS A 300 -7.42 -5.13 20.53
C LYS A 300 -8.05 -6.00 19.44
N PHE A 301 -8.35 -5.40 18.28
CA PHE A 301 -8.81 -6.14 17.11
C PHE A 301 -7.75 -7.15 16.64
N MET A 302 -6.48 -6.74 16.54
CA MET A 302 -5.38 -7.62 16.13
C MET A 302 -5.14 -8.77 17.08
N GLU A 303 -5.21 -8.55 18.39
CA GLU A 303 -5.10 -9.62 19.39
C GLU A 303 -6.16 -10.71 19.14
N LYS A 304 -7.41 -10.29 18.93
CA LYS A 304 -8.53 -11.21 18.64
C LYS A 304 -8.35 -11.87 17.27
N TYR A 305 -7.94 -11.12 16.26
CA TYR A 305 -7.69 -11.60 14.91
C TYR A 305 -6.60 -12.69 14.91
N MET A 306 -5.44 -12.44 15.48
CA MET A 306 -4.34 -13.42 15.54
C MET A 306 -4.72 -14.67 16.36
N LYS A 307 -5.45 -14.50 17.46
CA LYS A 307 -5.92 -15.61 18.30
C LYS A 307 -6.88 -16.55 17.56
N ASN A 308 -7.66 -16.03 16.62
CA ASN A 308 -8.68 -16.78 15.88
C ASN A 308 -8.21 -17.30 14.51
N LEU A 309 -6.93 -17.13 14.09
CA LEU A 309 -6.40 -17.74 12.87
C LEU A 309 -6.69 -19.26 12.74
N PRO A 310 -6.70 -20.05 13.83
CA PRO A 310 -7.11 -21.46 13.74
C PRO A 310 -8.55 -21.68 13.22
N ALA A 311 -9.46 -20.72 13.41
CA ALA A 311 -10.82 -20.82 12.85
C ALA A 311 -10.80 -20.64 11.32
N GLU A 312 -10.02 -19.68 10.81
CA GLU A 312 -9.79 -19.51 9.37
C GLU A 312 -9.14 -20.76 8.77
N LYS A 313 -8.14 -21.33 9.43
CA LYS A 313 -7.52 -22.58 9.00
C LYS A 313 -8.53 -23.71 8.90
N ALA A 314 -9.39 -23.88 9.90
CA ALA A 314 -10.44 -24.91 9.89
C ALA A 314 -11.47 -24.65 8.77
N ALA A 315 -11.81 -23.39 8.47
CA ALA A 315 -12.68 -23.04 7.35
C ALA A 315 -12.06 -23.40 6.00
N VAL A 316 -10.79 -23.09 5.79
CA VAL A 316 -10.05 -23.46 4.57
C VAL A 316 -9.95 -24.97 4.40
N GLU A 317 -9.67 -25.72 5.48
CA GLU A 317 -9.58 -27.19 5.45
C GLU A 317 -10.93 -27.89 5.21
N ALA A 318 -12.05 -27.19 5.48
CA ALA A 318 -13.41 -27.72 5.34
C ALA A 318 -14.03 -27.49 3.94
N LEU A 319 -13.47 -26.59 3.15
CA LEU A 319 -13.94 -26.25 1.79
C LEU A 319 -13.14 -26.97 0.71
#